data_c19d1a48989adfa6da102b326637a9ab
#
_entry.id   c19d1a48989adfa6da102b326637a9ab
#
_cell.length_a   1.000
_cell.length_b   1.000
_cell.length_c   1.000
_cell.angle_alpha   90.00
_cell.angle_beta   90.00
_cell.angle_gamma   90.00
#
_symmetry.space_group_name_H-M   'P 1'
#
loop_
_entity.id
_entity.type
_entity.pdbx_description
1 polymer ?
#
loop_
_entity_poly.entity_id
_entity_poly.type
_entity_poly.pdbx_seq_one_letter_code
_entity_poly.pdbx_strand_id
1 'polypeptide(L)'
;MNYPQLPRDQTRQRAIFTAKSPMIRTIPLFVVGVALLTAAGCSTGGPSGSTTQSAAVQRDYERLSGTWQLTRGVVNGKPVPASVARSTILITDHNTFRFPKASGVGTHPAGTFTVNPTTNPKQVDSIAEGGPHAGQLTCGIYEILDTTHKRACWGPPGGAHPTGFTSPPGSGRILQYWKKIGPVPSG
;
A
#
# COMPACT_ATOMS: atom_id res chain seq x y z
N MET A 1 0.12 -39.15 14.80
CA MET A 1 -0.76 -38.96 13.63
C MET A 1 0.12 -38.50 12.48
N ASN A 2 0.29 -39.35 11.44
CA ASN A 2 1.20 -39.14 10.34
C ASN A 2 0.56 -38.23 9.29
N TYR A 3 1.23 -37.13 8.94
CA TYR A 3 0.86 -36.32 7.78
C TYR A 3 1.48 -36.92 6.51
N PRO A 4 0.75 -37.11 5.42
CA PRO A 4 1.31 -37.56 4.15
C PRO A 4 2.15 -36.47 3.49
N GLN A 5 3.37 -36.83 3.11
CA GLN A 5 4.30 -36.00 2.33
C GLN A 5 3.85 -35.98 0.87
N LEU A 6 3.75 -34.81 0.30
CA LEU A 6 3.51 -34.61 -1.13
C LEU A 6 4.83 -34.72 -1.92
N PRO A 7 4.83 -35.28 -3.11
CA PRO A 7 6.04 -35.47 -3.90
C PRO A 7 6.58 -34.16 -4.47
N ARG A 8 7.91 -33.97 -4.35
CA ARG A 8 8.67 -32.92 -5.01
C ARG A 8 8.83 -33.27 -6.48
N ASP A 9 8.15 -32.59 -7.36
CA ASP A 9 8.47 -32.60 -8.78
C ASP A 9 9.39 -31.43 -9.10
N GLN A 10 10.64 -31.75 -9.43
CA GLN A 10 11.66 -30.85 -9.91
C GLN A 10 11.66 -30.89 -11.43
N THR A 11 10.97 -30.00 -12.07
CA THR A 11 11.19 -29.75 -13.50
C THR A 11 11.83 -28.39 -13.72
N ARG A 12 13.17 -28.45 -13.89
CA ARG A 12 14.02 -27.38 -14.41
C ARG A 12 13.52 -26.99 -15.80
N GLN A 13 13.05 -25.76 -15.99
CA GLN A 13 13.12 -25.14 -17.31
C GLN A 13 13.93 -23.85 -17.24
N ARG A 14 15.17 -23.97 -17.71
CA ARG A 14 16.04 -22.84 -18.08
C ARG A 14 15.50 -22.24 -19.38
N ALA A 15 14.89 -21.06 -19.30
CA ALA A 15 14.68 -20.24 -20.48
C ALA A 15 15.88 -19.29 -20.64
N ILE A 16 16.67 -19.56 -21.67
CA ILE A 16 17.78 -18.71 -22.13
C ILE A 16 17.14 -17.55 -22.90
N PHE A 17 17.13 -16.36 -22.33
CA PHE A 17 16.78 -15.15 -23.08
C PHE A 17 18.04 -14.55 -23.70
N THR A 18 18.19 -14.77 -25.01
CA THR A 18 19.19 -14.14 -25.85
C THR A 18 18.82 -12.66 -26.04
N ALA A 19 19.63 -11.78 -25.49
CA ALA A 19 19.48 -10.33 -25.69
C ALA A 19 19.91 -9.98 -27.13
N LYS A 20 18.97 -9.48 -27.93
CA LYS A 20 19.21 -8.90 -29.24
C LYS A 20 19.26 -7.38 -29.12
N SER A 21 20.45 -6.81 -29.27
CA SER A 21 20.67 -5.36 -29.26
C SER A 21 20.05 -4.72 -30.50
N PRO A 22 19.37 -3.57 -30.41
CA PRO A 22 19.03 -2.78 -31.56
C PRO A 22 20.11 -1.73 -31.87
N MET A 23 20.45 -1.68 -33.14
CA MET A 23 21.37 -0.75 -33.82
C MET A 23 21.08 0.73 -33.51
N ILE A 24 22.19 1.43 -33.23
CA ILE A 24 22.29 2.89 -33.23
C ILE A 24 22.08 3.40 -34.66
N ARG A 25 21.00 4.13 -34.91
CA ARG A 25 20.83 4.94 -36.12
C ARG A 25 21.24 6.38 -35.83
N THR A 26 22.34 6.76 -36.45
CA THR A 26 22.84 8.12 -36.58
C THR A 26 21.85 8.97 -37.37
N ILE A 27 21.42 10.11 -36.81
CA ILE A 27 20.64 11.14 -37.51
C ILE A 27 21.52 12.38 -37.70
N PRO A 28 21.55 12.97 -38.88
CA PRO A 28 22.45 14.05 -39.20
C PRO A 28 21.98 15.41 -38.66
N LEU A 29 22.98 16.19 -38.28
CA LEU A 29 22.97 17.58 -37.88
C LEU A 29 22.39 18.47 -38.97
N PHE A 30 21.27 19.18 -38.72
CA PHE A 30 20.86 20.35 -39.50
C PHE A 30 20.99 21.59 -38.63
N VAL A 31 21.93 22.42 -39.04
CA VAL A 31 22.12 23.80 -38.59
C VAL A 31 21.24 24.69 -39.49
N VAL A 32 20.60 25.69 -38.90
CA VAL A 32 20.36 27.07 -39.38
C VAL A 32 19.01 27.60 -38.90
N GLY A 33 19.07 28.77 -38.27
CA GLY A 33 17.91 29.68 -38.24
C GLY A 33 17.74 30.44 -36.92
N VAL A 34 18.54 31.49 -36.77
CA VAL A 34 18.28 32.54 -35.75
C VAL A 34 17.05 33.35 -36.17
N ALA A 35 16.05 33.41 -35.30
CA ALA A 35 15.06 34.48 -35.33
C ALA A 35 14.74 34.90 -33.89
N LEU A 36 15.23 36.05 -33.49
CA LEU A 36 14.77 36.78 -32.30
C LEU A 36 13.36 37.25 -32.57
N LEU A 37 12.43 36.87 -31.69
CA LEU A 37 11.17 37.60 -31.49
C LEU A 37 10.88 37.62 -29.98
N THR A 38 11.11 38.81 -29.43
CA THR A 38 10.68 39.20 -28.06
C THR A 38 9.15 39.25 -28.02
N ALA A 39 8.56 38.38 -27.18
CA ALA A 39 7.21 38.64 -26.70
C ALA A 39 7.19 38.33 -25.22
N ALA A 40 7.15 39.39 -24.42
CA ALA A 40 6.83 39.32 -23.01
C ALA A 40 5.39 38.83 -22.85
N GLY A 41 5.24 37.64 -22.31
CA GLY A 41 3.96 37.07 -21.89
C GLY A 41 4.18 36.36 -20.56
N CYS A 42 4.04 37.05 -19.45
CA CYS A 42 3.93 36.45 -18.14
C CYS A 42 2.63 35.64 -18.10
N SER A 43 2.72 34.34 -18.36
CA SER A 43 1.69 33.39 -17.98
C SER A 43 2.22 32.61 -16.81
N THR A 44 1.99 33.12 -15.60
CA THR A 44 2.14 32.39 -14.34
C THR A 44 1.01 31.37 -14.21
N GLY A 45 1.03 30.34 -15.04
CA GLY A 45 0.24 29.12 -14.89
C GLY A 45 1.08 28.09 -14.16
N GLY A 46 1.23 28.22 -12.85
CA GLY A 46 1.87 27.19 -12.03
C GLY A 46 1.03 25.92 -12.02
N PRO A 47 1.65 24.73 -11.91
CA PRO A 47 0.93 23.46 -11.80
C PRO A 47 0.27 23.34 -10.43
N SER A 48 -0.93 23.90 -10.29
CA SER A 48 -1.73 23.88 -9.06
C SER A 48 -2.17 22.48 -8.60
N GLY A 49 -2.06 21.46 -9.46
CA GLY A 49 -2.49 20.09 -9.14
C GLY A 49 -1.51 19.33 -8.24
N SER A 50 -0.22 19.51 -8.43
CA SER A 50 0.82 18.73 -7.73
C SER A 50 0.95 19.09 -6.24
N THR A 51 0.86 20.38 -5.90
CA THR A 51 0.96 20.89 -4.52
C THR A 51 -0.24 20.50 -3.68
N THR A 52 -1.44 20.54 -4.25
CA THR A 52 -2.69 20.17 -3.55
C THR A 52 -2.74 18.68 -3.24
N GLN A 53 -2.32 17.83 -4.17
CA GLN A 53 -2.24 16.39 -3.95
C GLN A 53 -1.21 16.04 -2.87
N SER A 54 -0.03 16.65 -2.88
CA SER A 54 0.99 16.48 -1.85
C SER A 54 0.48 16.86 -0.46
N ALA A 55 -0.24 17.98 -0.34
CA ALA A 55 -0.84 18.41 0.91
C ALA A 55 -1.95 17.47 1.42
N ALA A 56 -2.73 16.86 0.53
CA ALA A 56 -3.75 15.87 0.90
C ALA A 56 -3.12 14.57 1.41
N VAL A 57 -2.06 14.09 0.76
CA VAL A 57 -1.29 12.93 1.17
C VAL A 57 -0.67 13.15 2.56
N GLN A 58 -0.05 14.31 2.78
CA GLN A 58 0.56 14.65 4.07
C GLN A 58 -0.48 14.68 5.20
N ARG A 59 -1.62 15.33 4.99
CA ARG A 59 -2.71 15.34 5.98
C ARG A 59 -3.23 13.96 6.32
N ASP A 60 -3.33 13.06 5.33
CA ASP A 60 -3.80 11.72 5.60
C ASP A 60 -2.73 10.89 6.34
N TYR A 61 -1.44 11.05 6.07
CA TYR A 61 -0.39 10.44 6.87
C TYR A 61 -0.42 10.90 8.35
N GLU A 62 -0.58 12.20 8.59
CA GLU A 62 -0.71 12.74 9.96
C GLU A 62 -1.91 12.14 10.71
N ARG A 63 -3.06 12.05 10.05
CA ARG A 63 -4.28 11.46 10.62
C ARG A 63 -4.16 9.96 10.86
N LEU A 64 -3.48 9.25 9.96
CA LEU A 64 -3.24 7.83 10.06
C LEU A 64 -2.18 7.48 11.10
N SER A 65 -1.24 8.38 11.43
CA SER A 65 -0.19 8.15 12.42
C SER A 65 -0.76 7.98 13.83
N GLY A 66 -0.20 7.03 14.58
CA GLY A 66 -0.59 6.74 15.95
C GLY A 66 -0.58 5.25 16.29
N THR A 67 -1.02 4.95 17.51
CA THR A 67 -1.22 3.59 18.00
C THR A 67 -2.69 3.23 17.91
N TRP A 68 -2.98 2.13 17.22
CA TRP A 68 -4.33 1.69 16.90
C TRP A 68 -4.62 0.30 17.44
N GLN A 69 -5.79 0.10 18.02
CA GLN A 69 -6.29 -1.21 18.42
C GLN A 69 -7.36 -1.68 17.42
N LEU A 70 -7.27 -2.93 16.98
CA LEU A 70 -8.31 -3.53 16.17
C LEU A 70 -9.58 -3.71 17.00
N THR A 71 -10.71 -3.14 16.57
CA THR A 71 -12.01 -3.28 17.22
C THR A 71 -12.87 -4.34 16.57
N ARG A 72 -12.71 -4.51 15.25
CA ARG A 72 -13.42 -5.51 14.45
C ARG A 72 -12.58 -5.89 13.23
N GLY A 73 -12.56 -7.17 12.89
CA GLY A 73 -11.94 -7.69 11.68
C GLY A 73 -12.80 -8.76 11.02
N VAL A 74 -12.71 -8.86 9.69
CA VAL A 74 -13.27 -9.98 8.91
C VAL A 74 -12.19 -10.40 7.92
N VAL A 75 -11.83 -11.67 7.94
CA VAL A 75 -10.83 -12.27 7.05
C VAL A 75 -11.53 -13.30 6.18
N ASN A 76 -11.59 -13.03 4.87
CA ASN A 76 -12.19 -13.97 3.91
C ASN A 76 -13.57 -14.49 4.36
N GLY A 77 -14.45 -13.59 4.80
CA GLY A 77 -15.80 -13.89 5.28
C GLY A 77 -15.91 -14.34 6.72
N LYS A 78 -14.80 -14.61 7.41
CA LYS A 78 -14.81 -15.07 8.79
C LYS A 78 -14.49 -13.92 9.75
N PRO A 79 -15.30 -13.66 10.76
CA PRO A 79 -15.01 -12.63 11.76
C PRO A 79 -13.77 -13.02 12.59
N VAL A 80 -12.93 -12.03 12.89
CA VAL A 80 -11.81 -12.17 13.81
C VAL A 80 -12.38 -12.29 15.24
N PRO A 81 -11.94 -13.29 16.03
CA PRO A 81 -12.37 -13.41 17.42
C PRO A 81 -12.10 -12.13 18.24
N ALA A 82 -13.02 -11.77 19.11
CA ALA A 82 -12.91 -10.53 19.89
C ALA A 82 -11.64 -10.47 20.78
N SER A 83 -11.16 -11.61 21.28
CA SER A 83 -9.88 -11.70 22.02
C SER A 83 -8.69 -11.34 21.13
N VAL A 84 -8.65 -11.85 19.90
CA VAL A 84 -7.61 -11.55 18.92
C VAL A 84 -7.68 -10.08 18.52
N ALA A 85 -8.87 -9.55 18.24
CA ALA A 85 -9.04 -8.13 17.91
C ALA A 85 -8.50 -7.23 19.03
N ARG A 86 -8.88 -7.48 20.28
CA ARG A 86 -8.40 -6.68 21.43
C ARG A 86 -6.88 -6.73 21.64
N SER A 87 -6.22 -7.83 21.28
CA SER A 87 -4.76 -7.97 21.39
C SER A 87 -4.00 -7.44 20.18
N THR A 88 -4.71 -7.13 19.10
CA THR A 88 -4.08 -6.65 17.87
C THR A 88 -3.85 -5.15 17.92
N ILE A 89 -2.57 -4.78 17.95
CA ILE A 89 -2.11 -3.39 17.94
C ILE A 89 -1.35 -3.13 16.64
N LEU A 90 -1.65 -2.01 16.02
CA LEU A 90 -0.95 -1.47 14.86
C LEU A 90 -0.38 -0.11 15.23
N ILE A 91 0.89 0.10 14.97
CA ILE A 91 1.51 1.41 15.07
C ILE A 91 1.81 1.87 13.65
N THR A 92 1.31 3.05 13.31
CA THR A 92 1.63 3.72 12.04
C THR A 92 2.33 5.04 12.35
N ASP A 93 3.44 5.29 11.66
CA ASP A 93 4.21 6.49 11.75
C ASP A 93 4.57 6.98 10.36
N HIS A 94 3.97 8.11 9.98
CA HIS A 94 4.05 8.63 8.63
C HIS A 94 3.70 7.54 7.59
N ASN A 95 4.65 7.08 6.80
CA ASN A 95 4.48 6.06 5.77
C ASN A 95 4.94 4.65 6.18
N THR A 96 5.22 4.44 7.47
CA THR A 96 5.62 3.14 8.01
C THR A 96 4.52 2.53 8.89
N PHE A 97 4.50 1.22 8.98
CA PHE A 97 3.65 0.48 9.90
C PHE A 97 4.42 -0.63 10.61
N ARG A 98 4.00 -0.95 11.81
CA ARG A 98 4.50 -2.12 12.54
C ARG A 98 3.44 -2.71 13.46
N PHE A 99 3.49 -4.03 13.61
CA PHE A 99 2.72 -4.76 14.60
C PHE A 99 3.67 -5.15 15.74
N PRO A 100 3.48 -4.67 16.98
CA PRO A 100 4.27 -5.13 18.11
C PRO A 100 4.13 -6.63 18.33
N LYS A 101 5.18 -7.30 18.87
CA LYS A 101 5.22 -8.75 19.07
C LYS A 101 4.03 -9.33 19.85
N ALA A 102 3.39 -8.52 20.69
CA ALA A 102 2.22 -8.92 21.49
C ALA A 102 0.90 -8.90 20.70
N SER A 103 0.89 -8.48 19.46
CA SER A 103 -0.37 -8.22 18.73
C SER A 103 -1.07 -9.46 18.19
N GLY A 104 -0.54 -10.65 18.36
CA GLY A 104 -1.24 -11.92 18.00
C GLY A 104 -1.71 -12.05 16.55
N VAL A 105 -1.44 -11.08 15.69
CA VAL A 105 -1.85 -11.08 14.29
C VAL A 105 -0.64 -11.02 13.40
N GLY A 106 -0.44 -12.13 12.72
CA GLY A 106 0.31 -12.13 11.49
C GLY A 106 1.81 -12.22 11.62
N THR A 107 2.34 -12.62 10.52
CA THR A 107 3.75 -12.82 10.22
C THR A 107 4.40 -11.59 9.59
N HIS A 108 3.71 -10.42 9.61
CA HIS A 108 4.18 -9.18 9.00
C HIS A 108 4.38 -8.09 10.03
N PRO A 109 5.51 -8.10 10.75
CA PRO A 109 5.70 -7.20 11.89
C PRO A 109 5.86 -5.73 11.49
N ALA A 110 6.35 -5.43 10.29
CA ALA A 110 6.64 -4.07 9.85
C ALA A 110 6.61 -3.94 8.32
N GLY A 111 6.62 -2.70 7.84
CA GLY A 111 6.69 -2.36 6.42
C GLY A 111 6.39 -0.90 6.14
N THR A 112 6.24 -0.60 4.87
CA THR A 112 5.91 0.74 4.38
C THR A 112 4.55 0.74 3.69
N PHE A 113 3.93 1.92 3.61
CA PHE A 113 2.70 2.10 2.84
C PHE A 113 2.66 3.47 2.16
N THR A 114 1.94 3.55 1.06
CA THR A 114 1.62 4.79 0.38
C THR A 114 0.11 4.98 0.30
N VAL A 115 -0.34 6.23 0.26
CA VAL A 115 -1.76 6.56 0.19
C VAL A 115 -2.07 7.41 -1.05
N ASN A 116 -3.24 7.15 -1.62
CA ASN A 116 -3.82 8.01 -2.64
C ASN A 116 -5.19 8.53 -2.13
N PRO A 117 -5.23 9.74 -1.55
CA PRO A 117 -6.45 10.32 -1.02
C PRO A 117 -7.38 10.91 -2.08
N THR A 118 -6.97 10.94 -3.36
CA THR A 118 -7.75 11.54 -4.45
C THR A 118 -8.73 10.58 -5.11
N THR A 119 -8.63 9.28 -4.80
CA THR A 119 -9.56 8.24 -5.28
C THR A 119 -10.78 8.11 -4.36
N ASN A 120 -11.85 7.51 -4.88
CA ASN A 120 -13.03 7.15 -4.08
C ASN A 120 -13.43 5.70 -4.36
N PRO A 121 -13.27 4.77 -3.38
CA PRO A 121 -12.65 4.95 -2.06
C PRO A 121 -11.16 5.36 -2.16
N LYS A 122 -10.62 6.00 -1.10
CA LYS A 122 -9.20 6.30 -0.98
C LYS A 122 -8.38 5.02 -0.99
N GLN A 123 -7.25 5.01 -1.71
CA GLN A 123 -6.41 3.83 -1.89
C GLN A 123 -5.17 3.87 -0.98
N VAL A 124 -4.74 2.69 -0.59
CA VAL A 124 -3.52 2.46 0.17
C VAL A 124 -2.80 1.24 -0.38
N ASP A 125 -1.49 1.36 -0.58
CA ASP A 125 -0.60 0.29 -1.00
C ASP A 125 0.41 0.01 0.09
N SER A 126 0.65 -1.25 0.42
CA SER A 126 1.62 -1.62 1.44
C SER A 126 2.58 -2.70 0.96
N ILE A 127 3.81 -2.65 1.47
CA ILE A 127 4.84 -3.65 1.28
C ILE A 127 5.33 -4.06 2.66
N ALA A 128 5.15 -5.34 3.00
CA ALA A 128 5.66 -5.90 4.26
C ALA A 128 7.13 -6.29 4.12
N GLU A 129 7.93 -6.07 5.16
CA GLU A 129 9.35 -6.44 5.22
C GLU A 129 9.57 -7.89 5.67
N GLY A 130 8.54 -8.54 6.19
CA GLY A 130 8.64 -9.91 6.71
C GLY A 130 7.40 -10.75 6.44
N GLY A 131 7.53 -12.07 6.69
CA GLY A 131 6.48 -13.05 6.52
C GLY A 131 6.40 -13.66 5.11
N PRO A 132 5.39 -14.51 4.84
CA PRO A 132 5.29 -15.28 3.60
C PRO A 132 5.06 -14.42 2.35
N HIS A 133 4.67 -13.16 2.52
CA HIS A 133 4.43 -12.20 1.43
C HIS A 133 5.37 -10.98 1.48
N ALA A 134 6.55 -11.14 2.13
CA ALA A 134 7.55 -10.07 2.20
C ALA A 134 7.93 -9.58 0.79
N GLY A 135 7.99 -8.26 0.62
CA GLY A 135 8.29 -7.60 -0.64
C GLY A 135 7.14 -7.60 -1.66
N GLN A 136 6.01 -8.26 -1.37
CA GLN A 136 4.85 -8.24 -2.26
C GLN A 136 3.97 -7.01 -1.97
N LEU A 137 3.51 -6.39 -3.05
CA LEU A 137 2.54 -5.30 -2.97
C LEU A 137 1.18 -5.85 -2.52
N THR A 138 0.60 -5.24 -1.50
CA THR A 138 -0.77 -5.48 -1.06
C THR A 138 -1.59 -4.21 -1.24
N CYS A 139 -2.55 -4.27 -2.16
CA CYS A 139 -3.44 -3.16 -2.47
C CYS A 139 -4.65 -3.13 -1.53
N GLY A 140 -4.98 -1.96 -1.02
CA GLY A 140 -6.11 -1.76 -0.12
C GLY A 140 -6.85 -0.45 -0.35
N ILE A 141 -7.95 -0.30 0.35
CA ILE A 141 -8.69 0.96 0.47
C ILE A 141 -8.82 1.33 1.94
N TYR A 142 -8.86 2.62 2.22
CA TYR A 142 -9.02 3.12 3.59
C TYR A 142 -10.01 4.26 3.68
N GLU A 143 -10.51 4.46 4.88
CA GLU A 143 -11.36 5.58 5.25
C GLU A 143 -11.05 6.01 6.68
N ILE A 144 -10.86 7.31 6.86
CA ILE A 144 -10.71 7.95 8.16
C ILE A 144 -12.10 8.42 8.58
N LEU A 145 -12.73 7.67 9.50
CA LEU A 145 -14.11 7.93 9.92
C LEU A 145 -14.21 9.18 10.79
N ASP A 146 -13.25 9.34 11.71
CA ASP A 146 -13.11 10.51 12.57
C ASP A 146 -11.65 10.64 13.07
N THR A 147 -11.39 11.43 14.11
CA THR A 147 -10.05 11.61 14.69
C THR A 147 -9.51 10.38 15.39
N THR A 148 -10.38 9.43 15.75
CA THR A 148 -10.06 8.25 16.56
C THR A 148 -10.41 6.92 15.88
N HIS A 149 -11.11 6.95 14.77
CA HIS A 149 -11.55 5.72 14.08
C HIS A 149 -11.18 5.74 12.61
N LYS A 150 -10.71 4.59 12.14
CA LYS A 150 -10.47 4.32 10.70
C LYS A 150 -10.89 2.90 10.35
N ARG A 151 -11.12 2.67 9.05
CA ARG A 151 -11.26 1.33 8.50
C ARG A 151 -10.36 1.15 7.29
N ALA A 152 -9.98 -0.09 7.04
CA ALA A 152 -9.24 -0.48 5.84
C ALA A 152 -9.78 -1.82 5.32
N CYS A 153 -9.74 -1.99 4.01
CA CYS A 153 -10.02 -3.26 3.36
C CYS A 153 -8.88 -3.59 2.42
N TRP A 154 -8.23 -4.71 2.63
CA TRP A 154 -7.09 -5.18 1.88
C TRP A 154 -7.49 -6.27 0.90
N GLY A 155 -6.96 -6.22 -0.31
CA GLY A 155 -6.99 -7.32 -1.26
C GLY A 155 -5.98 -8.42 -0.91
N PRO A 156 -5.99 -9.54 -1.62
CA PRO A 156 -4.91 -10.53 -1.52
C PRO A 156 -3.60 -9.92 -2.04
N PRO A 157 -2.43 -10.38 -1.57
CA PRO A 157 -1.13 -9.94 -2.06
C PRO A 157 -1.02 -10.10 -3.58
N GLY A 158 -0.54 -9.07 -4.28
CA GLY A 158 -0.49 -9.00 -5.74
C GLY A 158 -1.83 -8.81 -6.44
N GLY A 159 -2.94 -8.69 -5.69
CA GLY A 159 -4.28 -8.45 -6.23
C GLY A 159 -4.59 -6.96 -6.41
N ALA A 160 -5.73 -6.68 -7.06
CA ALA A 160 -6.22 -5.31 -7.25
C ALA A 160 -6.79 -4.70 -5.97
N HIS A 161 -6.92 -3.37 -5.95
CA HIS A 161 -7.62 -2.66 -4.87
C HIS A 161 -9.06 -3.16 -4.74
N PRO A 162 -9.55 -3.39 -3.51
CA PRO A 162 -10.96 -3.60 -3.27
C PRO A 162 -11.79 -2.39 -3.73
N THR A 163 -12.99 -2.64 -4.24
CA THR A 163 -13.93 -1.56 -4.64
C THR A 163 -14.89 -1.15 -3.53
N GLY A 164 -14.84 -1.84 -2.37
CA GLY A 164 -15.70 -1.55 -1.24
C GLY A 164 -15.21 -2.22 0.05
N PHE A 165 -15.73 -1.76 1.17
CA PHE A 165 -15.36 -2.21 2.53
C PHE A 165 -16.10 -3.51 2.90
N THR A 166 -15.85 -4.58 2.13
CA THR A 166 -16.44 -5.91 2.34
C THR A 166 -15.37 -6.99 2.19
N SER A 167 -15.52 -8.07 2.95
CA SER A 167 -14.64 -9.24 2.90
C SER A 167 -15.51 -10.52 2.84
N PRO A 168 -16.15 -10.82 1.67
CA PRO A 168 -16.97 -12.02 1.53
C PRO A 168 -16.11 -13.30 1.52
N PRO A 169 -16.73 -14.47 1.81
CA PRO A 169 -16.04 -15.74 1.67
C PRO A 169 -15.45 -15.94 0.28
N GLY A 170 -14.25 -16.51 0.19
CA GLY A 170 -13.54 -16.76 -1.07
C GLY A 170 -12.86 -15.53 -1.70
N SER A 171 -13.06 -14.32 -1.14
CA SER A 171 -12.48 -13.08 -1.70
C SER A 171 -10.98 -12.89 -1.41
N GLY A 172 -10.43 -13.60 -0.44
CA GLY A 172 -9.08 -13.36 0.10
C GLY A 172 -8.91 -11.99 0.78
N ARG A 173 -9.99 -11.21 0.93
CA ARG A 173 -9.94 -9.85 1.50
C ARG A 173 -9.88 -9.86 3.01
N ILE A 174 -9.31 -8.76 3.56
CA ILE A 174 -9.25 -8.49 5.00
C ILE A 174 -9.89 -7.13 5.26
N LEU A 175 -11.01 -7.10 5.97
CA LEU A 175 -11.66 -5.87 6.42
C LEU A 175 -11.34 -5.63 7.89
N GLN A 176 -10.93 -4.40 8.22
CA GLN A 176 -10.44 -4.03 9.55
C GLN A 176 -11.04 -2.69 9.99
N TYR A 177 -11.46 -2.63 11.26
CA TYR A 177 -11.90 -1.41 11.94
C TYR A 177 -10.97 -1.14 13.12
N TRP A 178 -10.45 0.07 13.20
CA TRP A 178 -9.43 0.47 14.16
C TRP A 178 -9.89 1.64 15.02
N LYS A 179 -9.50 1.62 16.28
CA LYS A 179 -9.65 2.73 17.23
C LYS A 179 -8.25 3.22 17.63
N LYS A 180 -8.02 4.53 17.53
CA LYS A 180 -6.77 5.15 18.02
C LYS A 180 -6.77 5.09 19.55
N ILE A 181 -5.69 4.56 20.13
CA ILE A 181 -5.51 4.41 21.58
C ILE A 181 -4.34 5.23 22.11
N GLY A 182 -3.55 5.85 21.25
CA GLY A 182 -2.44 6.70 21.65
C GLY A 182 -1.69 7.31 20.47
N PRO A 183 -0.72 8.17 20.76
CA PRO A 183 0.22 8.67 19.76
C PRO A 183 1.17 7.56 19.30
N VAL A 184 2.07 7.89 18.37
CA VAL A 184 3.23 7.06 18.05
C VAL A 184 4.12 7.02 19.29
N PRO A 185 4.52 5.83 19.80
CA PRO A 185 5.42 5.74 20.92
C PRO A 185 6.77 6.37 20.59
N SER A 186 7.28 7.19 21.51
CA SER A 186 8.68 7.66 21.44
C SER A 186 9.58 6.44 21.52
N GLY A 187 10.51 6.29 20.55
CA GLY A 187 11.48 5.22 20.53
C GLY A 187 12.54 5.34 21.60
#